data_633c9f4d8ae15a3506f7e7fa9e871883
#
_entry.id   633c9f4d8ae15a3506f7e7fa9e871883
#
_cell.length_a   1.000
_cell.length_b   1.000
_cell.length_c   1.000
_cell.angle_alpha   90.00
_cell.angle_beta   90.00
_cell.angle_gamma   90.00
#
_symmetry.space_group_name_H-M   'P 1'
#
loop_
_entity.id
_entity.type
_entity.pdbx_description
1 polymer ?
#
loop_
_entity_poly.entity_id
_entity_poly.type
_entity_poly.pdbx_seq_one_letter_code
_entity_poly.pdbx_strand_id
1 'polypeptide(L)'
;MRLKAEQQRLYEEIWRTTFGDSDDFIALYSRTTFDPRRTHLLTALDQSRALSHVQYLPYLMRYRDQWWRAGYISGAATESDQRGKGLVQHLMRAGHQQMWREGCLCAFLIPAEEWLYQFYRKMGYATLYGKRSTPTLQGAPKELSAAEAWQQYLHWQATLAMCHPTVTHSYHQWRTLLASLALEGGGIGTIGGTTYYYYKDAEGKTQSVLAIPPAEEAVDTTFDETAPFGMLRPLRIAQLLTWAAELGLLKFDLLASHALYHDEQRIVFDLLDEQIPVNSGRYCFLRQRCQLLFAPRPSDRLVKPLTPDQLLAALPTLQHTLVYAMME
;
A
#
# COMPACT_ATOMS: atom_id res chain seq x y z
N MET A 1 19.48 18.09 14.92
CA MET A 1 20.07 18.01 13.55
C MET A 1 21.01 16.82 13.39
N ARG A 2 22.02 16.64 14.26
CA ARG A 2 23.05 15.58 14.15
C ARG A 2 22.45 14.15 14.14
N LEU A 3 21.50 13.85 15.03
CA LEU A 3 20.84 12.54 15.12
C LEU A 3 20.05 12.17 13.84
N LYS A 4 19.35 13.14 13.23
CA LYS A 4 18.62 12.93 11.99
C LYS A 4 19.56 12.59 10.83
N ALA A 5 20.68 13.26 10.71
CA ALA A 5 21.67 13.00 9.66
C ALA A 5 22.29 11.61 9.80
N GLU A 6 22.56 11.16 11.04
CA GLU A 6 23.10 9.83 11.29
C GLU A 6 22.08 8.73 10.95
N GLN A 7 20.82 8.90 11.34
CA GLN A 7 19.76 7.96 10.98
C GLN A 7 19.56 7.89 9.46
N GLN A 8 19.62 9.03 8.77
CA GLN A 8 19.53 9.08 7.32
C GLN A 8 20.69 8.35 6.65
N ARG A 9 21.93 8.52 7.13
CA ARG A 9 23.10 7.80 6.64
C ARG A 9 22.92 6.27 6.77
N LEU A 10 22.48 5.80 7.94
CA LEU A 10 22.24 4.37 8.20
C LEU A 10 21.12 3.82 7.32
N TYR A 11 20.08 4.62 7.06
CA TYR A 11 19.01 4.29 6.16
C TYR A 11 19.51 4.13 4.70
N GLU A 12 20.30 5.09 4.21
CA GLU A 12 20.86 5.03 2.86
C GLU A 12 21.85 3.86 2.68
N GLU A 13 22.62 3.55 3.74
CA GLU A 13 23.58 2.45 3.73
C GLU A 13 22.88 1.08 3.60
N ILE A 14 21.87 0.80 4.44
CA ILE A 14 21.15 -0.48 4.36
C ILE A 14 20.33 -0.59 3.06
N TRP A 15 19.86 0.54 2.51
CA TRP A 15 19.20 0.56 1.22
C TRP A 15 20.16 0.12 0.11
N ARG A 16 21.34 0.70 0.07
CA ARG A 16 22.41 0.38 -0.90
C ARG A 16 22.82 -1.09 -0.86
N THR A 17 22.98 -1.65 0.33
CA THR A 17 23.40 -3.05 0.50
C THR A 17 22.31 -4.06 0.18
N THR A 18 21.04 -3.67 0.21
CA THR A 18 19.90 -4.61 0.12
C THR A 18 19.20 -4.59 -1.24
N PHE A 19 18.99 -3.42 -1.83
CA PHE A 19 18.16 -3.29 -3.04
C PHE A 19 18.96 -3.16 -4.33
N GLY A 20 20.21 -2.70 -4.26
CA GLY A 20 21.07 -2.55 -5.44
C GLY A 20 20.72 -1.34 -6.32
N ASP A 21 19.93 -0.42 -5.79
CA ASP A 21 19.58 0.83 -6.49
C ASP A 21 20.80 1.72 -6.68
N SER A 22 20.74 2.61 -7.68
CA SER A 22 21.81 3.57 -7.93
C SER A 22 21.93 4.60 -6.82
N ASP A 23 23.14 5.13 -6.60
CA ASP A 23 23.37 6.19 -5.60
C ASP A 23 22.50 7.43 -5.86
N ASP A 24 22.26 7.77 -7.14
CA ASP A 24 21.39 8.89 -7.51
C ASP A 24 19.93 8.65 -7.11
N PHE A 25 19.43 7.43 -7.30
CA PHE A 25 18.09 7.05 -6.87
C PHE A 25 17.99 7.08 -5.33
N ILE A 26 18.94 6.47 -4.62
CA ILE A 26 18.98 6.47 -3.15
C ILE A 26 19.01 7.90 -2.60
N ALA A 27 19.83 8.79 -3.19
CA ALA A 27 19.91 10.18 -2.80
C ALA A 27 18.61 10.96 -3.05
N LEU A 28 17.97 10.74 -4.23
CA LEU A 28 16.67 11.31 -4.54
C LEU A 28 15.61 10.84 -3.56
N TYR A 29 15.50 9.52 -3.39
CA TYR A 29 14.49 8.88 -2.57
C TYR A 29 14.64 9.29 -1.09
N SER A 30 15.83 9.21 -0.54
CA SER A 30 16.13 9.65 0.82
C SER A 30 15.78 11.13 1.04
N ARG A 31 16.18 12.02 0.14
CA ARG A 31 15.87 13.45 0.24
C ARG A 31 14.37 13.75 0.23
N THR A 32 13.58 12.99 -0.51
CA THR A 32 12.15 13.27 -0.72
C THR A 32 11.23 12.51 0.22
N THR A 33 11.67 11.36 0.74
CA THR A 33 10.80 10.45 1.51
C THR A 33 11.25 10.21 2.95
N PHE A 34 12.55 10.41 3.28
CA PHE A 34 13.05 10.10 4.62
C PHE A 34 12.45 11.00 5.70
N ASP A 35 11.69 10.37 6.60
CA ASP A 35 11.20 10.98 7.85
C ASP A 35 11.61 10.08 9.02
N PRO A 36 12.49 10.55 9.94
CA PRO A 36 12.96 9.73 11.07
C PRO A 36 11.83 9.28 12.01
N ARG A 37 10.66 9.93 11.96
CA ARG A 37 9.48 9.53 12.73
C ARG A 37 8.76 8.33 12.13
N ARG A 38 8.96 8.07 10.82
CA ARG A 38 8.30 7.01 10.04
C ARG A 38 9.27 5.99 9.48
N THR A 39 10.55 6.12 9.84
CA THR A 39 11.61 5.19 9.48
C THR A 39 12.05 4.46 10.75
N HIS A 40 11.70 3.19 10.84
CA HIS A 40 12.07 2.31 11.95
C HIS A 40 13.39 1.61 11.61
N LEU A 41 14.42 1.84 12.43
CA LEU A 41 15.75 1.27 12.27
C LEU A 41 16.11 0.43 13.49
N LEU A 42 16.65 -0.76 13.27
CA LEU A 42 17.42 -1.53 14.24
C LEU A 42 18.90 -1.42 13.87
N THR A 43 19.72 -1.03 14.82
CA THR A 43 21.14 -0.84 14.63
C THR A 43 21.95 -1.84 15.45
N ALA A 44 23.22 -2.04 15.09
CA ALA A 44 24.19 -2.70 15.95
C ALA A 44 24.35 -1.92 17.28
N LEU A 45 24.83 -2.58 18.34
CA LEU A 45 24.97 -1.97 19.67
C LEU A 45 25.86 -0.72 19.68
N ASP A 46 26.89 -0.73 18.85
CA ASP A 46 27.82 0.39 18.65
C ASP A 46 27.27 1.47 17.68
N GLN A 47 26.06 1.27 17.16
CA GLN A 47 25.38 2.12 16.16
C GLN A 47 26.18 2.31 14.86
N SER A 48 27.15 1.45 14.57
CA SER A 48 28.01 1.54 13.38
C SER A 48 27.25 1.26 12.07
N ARG A 49 26.24 0.37 12.11
CA ARG A 49 25.43 -0.03 10.95
C ARG A 49 23.97 -0.29 11.29
N ALA A 50 23.08 -0.16 10.33
CA ALA A 50 21.71 -0.65 10.43
C ALA A 50 21.69 -2.18 10.21
N LEU A 51 20.87 -2.91 10.96
CA LEU A 51 20.68 -4.36 10.84
C LEU A 51 19.38 -4.68 10.10
N SER A 52 18.38 -3.84 10.28
CA SER A 52 17.08 -3.94 9.60
C SER A 52 16.40 -2.58 9.59
N HIS A 53 15.60 -2.32 8.57
CA HIS A 53 14.75 -1.14 8.55
C HIS A 53 13.40 -1.41 7.89
N VAL A 54 12.42 -0.57 8.25
CA VAL A 54 11.13 -0.45 7.60
C VAL A 54 10.73 1.01 7.61
N GLN A 55 10.35 1.54 6.47
CA GLN A 55 9.76 2.86 6.35
C GLN A 55 8.29 2.74 5.96
N TYR A 56 7.44 3.67 6.42
CA TYR A 56 6.15 3.85 5.81
C TYR A 56 5.96 5.30 5.35
N LEU A 57 5.35 5.43 4.18
CA LEU A 57 5.04 6.72 3.57
C LEU A 57 3.53 7.00 3.72
N PRO A 58 3.15 8.20 4.13
CA PRO A 58 1.74 8.57 4.26
C PRO A 58 1.13 8.80 2.88
N TYR A 59 0.02 8.14 2.63
CA TYR A 59 -0.82 8.33 1.44
C TYR A 59 -2.26 8.63 1.84
N LEU A 60 -3.01 9.14 0.89
CA LEU A 60 -4.46 9.17 0.94
C LEU A 60 -5.02 8.13 -0.01
N MET A 61 -6.10 7.51 0.41
CA MET A 61 -6.94 6.70 -0.48
C MET A 61 -8.27 7.40 -0.65
N ARG A 62 -8.85 7.26 -1.84
CA ARG A 62 -10.16 7.79 -2.18
C ARG A 62 -11.03 6.68 -2.75
N TYR A 63 -12.31 6.69 -2.37
CA TYR A 63 -13.37 5.95 -3.03
C TYR A 63 -14.63 6.80 -3.07
N ARG A 64 -15.08 7.15 -4.25
CA ARG A 64 -16.16 8.15 -4.50
C ARG A 64 -15.82 9.48 -3.83
N ASP A 65 -16.63 9.96 -2.90
CA ASP A 65 -16.46 11.18 -2.12
C ASP A 65 -15.74 10.97 -0.77
N GLN A 66 -15.44 9.72 -0.45
CA GLN A 66 -14.79 9.35 0.81
C GLN A 66 -13.27 9.36 0.71
N TRP A 67 -12.62 9.86 1.77
CA TRP A 67 -11.17 9.94 1.88
C TRP A 67 -10.70 9.35 3.20
N TRP A 68 -9.60 8.63 3.17
CA TRP A 68 -8.94 8.13 4.37
C TRP A 68 -7.43 8.06 4.23
N ARG A 69 -6.75 8.01 5.38
CA ARG A 69 -5.31 7.84 5.44
C ARG A 69 -4.93 6.38 5.24
N ALA A 70 -3.84 6.15 4.50
CA ALA A 70 -3.20 4.87 4.35
C ALA A 70 -1.68 5.03 4.50
N GLY A 71 -1.00 3.94 4.84
CA GLY A 71 0.45 3.90 4.89
C GLY A 71 1.01 2.94 3.86
N TYR A 72 1.91 3.41 3.02
CA TYR A 72 2.68 2.57 2.10
C TYR A 72 3.94 2.07 2.80
N ILE A 73 4.11 0.76 2.94
CA ILE A 73 5.35 0.16 3.44
C ILE A 73 6.37 0.17 2.31
N SER A 74 7.46 0.86 2.54
CA SER A 74 8.55 1.00 1.60
C SER A 74 9.87 0.57 2.22
N GLY A 75 10.74 -0.05 1.43
CA GLY A 75 12.09 -0.37 1.82
C GLY A 75 12.21 -1.30 3.03
N ALA A 76 11.35 -2.33 3.14
CA ALA A 76 11.46 -3.32 4.21
C ALA A 76 12.68 -4.22 3.97
N ALA A 77 13.76 -4.00 4.72
CA ALA A 77 15.05 -4.66 4.52
C ALA A 77 15.66 -5.22 5.80
N THR A 78 16.46 -6.26 5.64
CA THR A 78 17.31 -6.83 6.68
C THR A 78 18.63 -7.27 6.06
N GLU A 79 19.74 -6.85 6.67
CA GLU A 79 21.09 -7.25 6.27
C GLU A 79 21.20 -8.78 6.15
N SER A 80 21.94 -9.24 5.17
CA SER A 80 22.00 -10.67 4.79
C SER A 80 22.40 -11.58 5.96
N ASP A 81 23.35 -11.14 6.80
CA ASP A 81 23.84 -11.86 8.00
C ASP A 81 22.86 -11.82 9.19
N GLN A 82 21.79 -11.02 9.08
CA GLN A 82 20.75 -10.83 10.11
C GLN A 82 19.40 -11.42 9.74
N ARG A 83 19.28 -11.98 8.53
CA ARG A 83 18.04 -12.61 8.05
C ARG A 83 17.64 -13.82 8.90
N GLY A 84 16.37 -14.17 8.90
CA GLY A 84 15.83 -15.29 9.68
C GLY A 84 15.59 -15.01 11.16
N LYS A 85 16.00 -13.85 11.69
CA LYS A 85 15.85 -13.48 13.12
C LYS A 85 14.57 -12.72 13.44
N GLY A 86 13.68 -12.52 12.48
CA GLY A 86 12.40 -11.82 12.67
C GLY A 86 12.51 -10.30 12.83
N LEU A 87 13.65 -9.68 12.51
CA LEU A 87 13.87 -8.24 12.74
C LEU A 87 12.91 -7.37 11.98
N VAL A 88 12.70 -7.62 10.69
CA VAL A 88 11.77 -6.85 9.88
C VAL A 88 10.32 -7.00 10.37
N GLN A 89 9.91 -8.21 10.84
CA GLN A 89 8.57 -8.41 11.40
C GLN A 89 8.36 -7.58 12.68
N HIS A 90 9.41 -7.48 13.52
CA HIS A 90 9.37 -6.63 14.70
C HIS A 90 9.18 -5.16 14.33
N LEU A 91 9.92 -4.66 13.35
CA LEU A 91 9.79 -3.28 12.85
C LEU A 91 8.45 -3.02 12.17
N MET A 92 7.95 -4.00 11.39
CA MET A 92 6.62 -3.93 10.77
C MET A 92 5.52 -3.77 11.83
N ARG A 93 5.60 -4.53 12.94
CA ARG A 93 4.65 -4.40 14.05
C ARG A 93 4.66 -2.99 14.64
N ALA A 94 5.84 -2.42 14.88
CA ALA A 94 5.97 -1.04 15.36
C ALA A 94 5.36 -0.04 14.38
N GLY A 95 5.65 -0.19 13.08
CA GLY A 95 5.09 0.63 12.01
C GLY A 95 3.57 0.54 11.92
N HIS A 96 2.98 -0.68 11.97
CA HIS A 96 1.53 -0.88 11.97
C HIS A 96 0.85 -0.18 13.16
N GLN A 97 1.41 -0.32 14.36
CA GLN A 97 0.88 0.35 15.55
C GLN A 97 0.98 1.87 15.45
N GLN A 98 2.05 2.39 14.87
CA GLN A 98 2.19 3.82 14.66
C GLN A 98 1.20 4.34 13.63
N MET A 99 1.08 3.69 12.47
CA MET A 99 0.07 4.04 11.44
C MET A 99 -1.35 3.99 12.02
N TRP A 100 -1.66 2.99 12.86
CA TRP A 100 -2.94 2.91 13.57
C TRP A 100 -3.18 4.15 14.45
N ARG A 101 -2.16 4.58 15.24
CA ARG A 101 -2.26 5.79 16.08
C ARG A 101 -2.40 7.06 15.25
N GLU A 102 -1.76 7.13 14.09
CA GLU A 102 -1.86 8.26 13.15
C GLU A 102 -3.18 8.28 12.36
N GLY A 103 -4.06 7.31 12.57
CA GLY A 103 -5.39 7.27 11.95
C GLY A 103 -5.41 6.66 10.55
N CYS A 104 -4.37 5.91 10.15
CA CYS A 104 -4.42 5.17 8.90
C CYS A 104 -5.45 4.04 8.99
N LEU A 105 -6.33 3.97 8.01
CA LEU A 105 -7.34 2.92 7.92
C LEU A 105 -6.75 1.59 7.50
N CYS A 106 -5.75 1.62 6.62
CA CYS A 106 -5.03 0.47 6.11
C CYS A 106 -3.55 0.78 5.86
N ALA A 107 -2.76 -0.30 5.75
CA ALA A 107 -1.43 -0.29 5.18
C ALA A 107 -1.43 -1.06 3.86
N PHE A 108 -0.57 -0.70 2.93
CA PHE A 108 -0.40 -1.41 1.67
C PHE A 108 1.08 -1.48 1.29
N LEU A 109 1.42 -2.42 0.43
CA LEU A 109 2.76 -2.63 -0.09
C LEU A 109 2.70 -3.36 -1.43
N ILE A 110 3.80 -3.33 -2.17
CA ILE A 110 3.99 -4.11 -3.39
C ILE A 110 5.17 -5.07 -3.11
N PRO A 111 4.93 -6.40 -3.08
CA PRO A 111 6.02 -7.35 -2.93
C PRO A 111 6.90 -7.40 -4.18
N ALA A 112 8.21 -7.25 -4.02
CA ALA A 112 9.17 -7.33 -5.13
C ALA A 112 9.31 -8.77 -5.68
N GLU A 113 9.05 -9.78 -4.84
CA GLU A 113 9.20 -11.20 -5.20
C GLU A 113 7.99 -12.01 -4.75
N GLU A 114 7.69 -13.10 -5.48
CA GLU A 114 6.50 -13.94 -5.24
C GLU A 114 6.43 -14.51 -3.82
N TRP A 115 7.55 -14.97 -3.26
CA TRP A 115 7.59 -15.54 -1.91
C TRP A 115 7.21 -14.53 -0.82
N LEU A 116 7.37 -13.24 -1.07
CA LEU A 116 7.02 -12.16 -0.13
C LEU A 116 5.50 -12.06 0.11
N TYR A 117 4.66 -12.50 -0.83
CA TYR A 117 3.21 -12.57 -0.61
C TYR A 117 2.88 -13.49 0.59
N GLN A 118 3.55 -14.64 0.68
CA GLN A 118 3.36 -15.55 1.81
C GLN A 118 3.95 -14.98 3.11
N PHE A 119 5.06 -14.26 3.01
CA PHE A 119 5.70 -13.61 4.15
C PHE A 119 4.78 -12.53 4.76
N TYR A 120 4.23 -11.62 3.93
CA TYR A 120 3.38 -10.54 4.41
C TYR A 120 1.99 -11.03 4.82
N ARG A 121 1.48 -12.11 4.24
CA ARG A 121 0.22 -12.73 4.68
C ARG A 121 0.25 -13.10 6.17
N LYS A 122 1.37 -13.62 6.68
CA LYS A 122 1.57 -13.93 8.11
C LYS A 122 1.45 -12.69 9.01
N MET A 123 1.50 -11.51 8.44
CA MET A 123 1.33 -10.24 9.15
C MET A 123 -0.04 -9.59 8.88
N GLY A 124 -0.99 -10.34 8.33
CA GLY A 124 -2.37 -9.91 8.11
C GLY A 124 -2.61 -9.12 6.83
N TYR A 125 -1.72 -9.23 5.82
CA TYR A 125 -1.93 -8.65 4.50
C TYR A 125 -2.65 -9.63 3.59
N ALA A 126 -3.67 -9.16 2.87
CA ALA A 126 -4.31 -9.89 1.79
C ALA A 126 -3.82 -9.37 0.43
N THR A 127 -3.80 -10.26 -0.56
CA THR A 127 -3.39 -9.93 -1.93
C THR A 127 -4.39 -8.98 -2.58
N LEU A 128 -3.85 -7.97 -3.26
CA LEU A 128 -4.56 -7.13 -4.21
C LEU A 128 -4.34 -7.69 -5.60
N TYR A 129 -5.40 -7.67 -6.39
CA TYR A 129 -5.38 -8.13 -7.78
C TYR A 129 -5.56 -6.95 -8.72
N GLY A 130 -4.87 -6.97 -9.84
CA GLY A 130 -4.91 -5.88 -10.80
C GLY A 130 -4.19 -6.22 -12.09
N LYS A 131 -4.41 -5.41 -13.10
CA LYS A 131 -3.73 -5.54 -14.38
C LYS A 131 -2.46 -4.70 -14.33
N ARG A 132 -1.31 -5.34 -14.31
CA ARG A 132 -0.03 -4.69 -14.52
C ARG A 132 0.30 -4.78 -16.01
N SER A 133 -0.02 -3.74 -16.76
CA SER A 133 0.42 -3.60 -18.14
C SER A 133 1.50 -2.52 -18.20
N THR A 134 2.72 -2.94 -18.49
CA THR A 134 3.83 -2.05 -18.80
C THR A 134 4.25 -2.28 -20.25
N PRO A 135 3.46 -1.80 -21.24
CA PRO A 135 3.77 -2.03 -22.63
C PRO A 135 5.04 -1.28 -23.03
N THR A 136 5.89 -1.94 -23.81
CA THR A 136 6.95 -1.26 -24.55
C THR A 136 6.32 -0.29 -25.53
N LEU A 137 6.70 0.98 -25.47
CA LEU A 137 6.12 2.00 -26.33
C LEU A 137 6.72 1.91 -27.75
N GLN A 138 5.82 2.00 -28.72
CA GLN A 138 6.21 2.08 -30.15
C GLN A 138 6.33 3.55 -30.53
N GLY A 139 7.55 4.04 -30.65
CA GLY A 139 7.86 5.44 -30.99
C GLY A 139 8.20 6.31 -29.78
N ALA A 140 8.66 7.53 -30.06
CA ALA A 140 9.00 8.50 -29.03
C ALA A 140 7.76 9.28 -28.58
N PRO A 141 7.45 9.33 -27.27
CA PRO A 141 6.39 10.18 -26.77
C PRO A 141 6.66 11.66 -27.03
N LYS A 142 5.64 12.40 -27.47
CA LYS A 142 5.74 13.86 -27.58
C LYS A 142 5.68 14.43 -26.15
N GLU A 143 6.65 15.27 -25.80
CA GLU A 143 6.72 15.90 -24.49
C GLU A 143 5.40 16.61 -24.13
N LEU A 144 5.02 16.48 -22.87
CA LEU A 144 3.88 17.14 -22.28
C LEU A 144 4.37 18.04 -21.14
N SER A 145 3.80 19.22 -21.01
CA SER A 145 4.17 20.09 -19.90
C SER A 145 3.77 19.47 -18.54
N ALA A 146 4.58 19.69 -17.52
CA ALA A 146 4.28 19.17 -16.18
C ALA A 146 2.92 19.65 -15.63
N ALA A 147 2.46 20.84 -16.02
CA ALA A 147 1.18 21.37 -15.59
C ALA A 147 0.01 20.61 -16.24
N GLU A 148 0.06 20.39 -17.55
CA GLU A 148 -0.96 19.60 -18.27
C GLU A 148 -1.00 18.16 -17.78
N ALA A 149 0.18 17.53 -17.64
CA ALA A 149 0.30 16.17 -17.14
C ALA A 149 -0.28 16.03 -15.71
N TRP A 150 -0.06 17.00 -14.83
CA TRP A 150 -0.64 16.98 -13.49
C TRP A 150 -2.16 17.10 -13.51
N GLN A 151 -2.73 17.95 -14.34
CA GLN A 151 -4.19 18.08 -14.48
C GLN A 151 -4.83 16.77 -14.99
N GLN A 152 -4.22 16.15 -16.02
CA GLN A 152 -4.68 14.86 -16.52
C GLN A 152 -4.59 13.77 -15.44
N TYR A 153 -3.50 13.76 -14.68
CA TYR A 153 -3.28 12.82 -13.58
C TYR A 153 -4.32 12.95 -12.48
N LEU A 154 -4.65 14.18 -12.07
CA LEU A 154 -5.70 14.45 -11.09
C LEU A 154 -7.07 13.99 -11.56
N HIS A 155 -7.41 14.29 -12.81
CA HIS A 155 -8.67 13.87 -13.41
C HIS A 155 -8.79 12.35 -13.45
N TRP A 156 -7.74 11.69 -13.93
CA TRP A 156 -7.67 10.24 -14.00
C TRP A 156 -7.81 9.57 -12.61
N GLN A 157 -7.08 10.04 -11.59
CA GLN A 157 -7.24 9.55 -10.22
C GLN A 157 -8.69 9.71 -9.71
N ALA A 158 -9.31 10.84 -10.01
CA ALA A 158 -10.68 11.11 -9.59
C ALA A 158 -11.66 10.14 -10.27
N THR A 159 -11.47 9.86 -11.56
CA THR A 159 -12.30 8.92 -12.33
C THR A 159 -12.16 7.49 -11.77
N LEU A 160 -10.94 7.02 -11.54
CA LEU A 160 -10.71 5.71 -10.94
C LEU A 160 -11.36 5.57 -9.57
N ALA A 161 -11.26 6.61 -8.74
CA ALA A 161 -11.83 6.60 -7.39
C ALA A 161 -13.36 6.54 -7.36
N MET A 162 -14.04 6.82 -8.45
CA MET A 162 -15.49 6.60 -8.54
C MET A 162 -15.86 5.13 -8.61
N CYS A 163 -15.00 4.31 -9.17
CA CYS A 163 -15.23 2.88 -9.39
C CYS A 163 -14.53 2.00 -8.34
N HIS A 164 -13.32 2.36 -7.93
CA HIS A 164 -12.46 1.54 -7.07
C HIS A 164 -11.79 2.38 -5.98
N PRO A 165 -11.54 1.79 -4.78
CA PRO A 165 -10.64 2.40 -3.82
C PRO A 165 -9.29 2.65 -4.50
N THR A 166 -8.80 3.88 -4.45
CA THR A 166 -7.64 4.32 -5.24
C THR A 166 -6.65 5.03 -4.33
N VAL A 167 -5.40 4.60 -4.33
CA VAL A 167 -4.31 5.35 -3.71
C VAL A 167 -4.04 6.60 -4.53
N THR A 168 -4.03 7.76 -3.87
CA THR A 168 -3.85 9.04 -4.54
C THR A 168 -2.50 9.65 -4.19
N HIS A 169 -1.88 10.29 -5.17
CA HIS A 169 -0.62 11.01 -4.99
C HIS A 169 -0.88 12.50 -4.75
N SER A 170 -0.19 13.07 -3.77
CA SER A 170 -0.01 14.49 -3.66
C SER A 170 0.89 15.01 -4.79
N TYR A 171 0.86 16.33 -5.04
CA TYR A 171 1.77 16.95 -6.02
C TYR A 171 3.24 16.65 -5.74
N HIS A 172 3.63 16.63 -4.46
CA HIS A 172 5.00 16.30 -4.07
C HIS A 172 5.39 14.86 -4.44
N GLN A 173 4.53 13.88 -4.11
CA GLN A 173 4.76 12.47 -4.46
C GLN A 173 4.82 12.26 -5.97
N TRP A 174 3.91 12.89 -6.71
CA TRP A 174 3.93 12.87 -8.17
C TRP A 174 5.22 13.49 -8.75
N ARG A 175 5.68 14.62 -8.21
CA ARG A 175 6.97 15.21 -8.62
C ARG A 175 8.17 14.32 -8.31
N THR A 176 8.11 13.58 -7.21
CA THR A 176 9.16 12.62 -6.85
C THR A 176 9.18 11.44 -7.83
N LEU A 177 8.00 10.91 -8.21
CA LEU A 177 7.88 9.91 -9.27
C LEU A 177 8.50 10.42 -10.58
N LEU A 178 8.21 11.63 -11.02
CA LEU A 178 8.79 12.18 -12.23
C LEU A 178 10.32 12.29 -12.17
N ALA A 179 10.83 12.70 -11.02
CA ALA A 179 12.26 12.79 -10.82
C ALA A 179 12.94 11.41 -10.87
N SER A 180 12.29 10.33 -10.38
CA SER A 180 12.83 8.99 -10.51
C SER A 180 12.82 8.50 -11.95
N LEU A 181 11.74 8.72 -12.70
CA LEU A 181 11.69 8.36 -14.13
C LEU A 181 12.79 9.10 -14.94
N ALA A 182 13.06 10.36 -14.58
CA ALA A 182 14.11 11.13 -15.25
C ALA A 182 15.51 10.56 -15.01
N LEU A 183 15.79 9.95 -13.86
CA LEU A 183 17.06 9.25 -13.59
C LEU A 183 17.27 8.07 -14.54
N GLU A 184 16.20 7.43 -14.99
CA GLU A 184 16.21 6.32 -15.94
C GLU A 184 16.01 6.79 -17.40
N GLY A 185 16.26 8.07 -17.68
CA GLY A 185 16.12 8.66 -19.03
C GLY A 185 14.69 8.69 -19.54
N GLY A 186 13.72 8.65 -18.61
CA GLY A 186 12.29 8.68 -18.88
C GLY A 186 11.64 10.03 -18.59
N GLY A 187 10.32 10.03 -18.53
CA GLY A 187 9.52 11.23 -18.31
C GLY A 187 8.04 11.04 -18.58
N ILE A 188 7.39 12.09 -19.05
CA ILE A 188 5.98 12.09 -19.44
C ILE A 188 5.86 12.57 -20.89
N GLY A 189 5.01 11.91 -21.66
CA GLY A 189 4.69 12.34 -23.02
C GLY A 189 3.47 11.63 -23.58
N THR A 190 3.02 12.06 -24.75
CA THR A 190 1.80 11.55 -25.39
C THR A 190 2.11 10.78 -26.68
N ILE A 191 1.39 9.69 -26.88
CA ILE A 191 1.33 8.96 -28.17
C ILE A 191 -0.15 8.69 -28.46
N GLY A 192 -0.65 9.13 -29.61
CA GLY A 192 -2.04 8.90 -30.03
C GLY A 192 -3.09 9.44 -29.04
N GLY A 193 -2.80 10.54 -28.34
CA GLY A 193 -3.69 11.12 -27.33
C GLY A 193 -3.55 10.53 -25.92
N THR A 194 -2.98 9.34 -25.78
CA THR A 194 -2.72 8.71 -24.47
C THR A 194 -1.46 9.30 -23.85
N THR A 195 -1.53 9.66 -22.58
CA THR A 195 -0.38 10.14 -21.81
C THR A 195 0.32 8.98 -21.12
N TYR A 196 1.63 8.88 -21.36
CA TYR A 196 2.48 7.85 -20.81
C TYR A 196 3.48 8.42 -19.82
N TYR A 197 3.63 7.76 -18.68
CA TYR A 197 4.75 7.86 -17.77
C TYR A 197 5.69 6.72 -18.11
N TYR A 198 6.93 7.02 -18.44
CA TYR A 198 7.84 6.04 -19.05
C TYR A 198 9.26 6.19 -18.53
N TYR A 199 10.03 5.12 -18.68
CA TYR A 199 11.47 5.07 -18.45
C TYR A 199 12.14 4.30 -19.57
N LYS A 200 13.48 4.28 -19.59
CA LYS A 200 14.27 3.46 -20.50
C LYS A 200 14.86 2.28 -19.74
N ASP A 201 14.64 1.07 -20.26
CA ASP A 201 15.26 -0.13 -19.72
C ASP A 201 16.77 -0.20 -20.07
N ALA A 202 17.45 -1.25 -19.60
CA ALA A 202 18.88 -1.46 -19.82
C ALA A 202 19.25 -1.57 -21.31
N GLU A 203 18.33 -2.00 -22.17
CA GLU A 203 18.48 -2.07 -23.62
C GLU A 203 18.12 -0.74 -24.33
N GLY A 204 17.76 0.29 -23.57
CA GLY A 204 17.36 1.61 -24.08
C GLY A 204 15.95 1.67 -24.70
N LYS A 205 15.13 0.60 -24.52
CA LYS A 205 13.74 0.59 -24.95
C LYS A 205 12.87 1.40 -23.99
N THR A 206 11.90 2.11 -24.53
CA THR A 206 10.96 2.89 -23.72
C THR A 206 9.84 1.99 -23.16
N GLN A 207 9.79 1.88 -21.84
CA GLN A 207 8.79 1.11 -21.11
C GLN A 207 7.78 2.04 -20.45
N SER A 208 6.50 1.70 -20.50
CA SER A 208 5.44 2.45 -19.80
C SER A 208 5.29 1.96 -18.37
N VAL A 209 5.28 2.90 -17.42
CA VAL A 209 4.89 2.64 -16.02
C VAL A 209 3.40 2.84 -15.82
N LEU A 210 2.84 3.83 -16.53
CA LEU A 210 1.45 4.24 -16.44
C LEU A 210 1.00 4.81 -17.78
N ALA A 211 -0.20 4.41 -18.22
CA ALA A 211 -0.88 4.97 -19.38
C ALA A 211 -2.20 5.60 -18.93
N ILE A 212 -2.39 6.88 -19.26
CA ILE A 212 -3.62 7.63 -19.00
C ILE A 212 -4.28 7.91 -20.34
N PRO A 213 -5.44 7.29 -20.64
CA PRO A 213 -6.16 7.54 -21.88
C PRO A 213 -6.69 8.99 -21.96
N PRO A 214 -7.09 9.47 -23.14
CA PRO A 214 -7.81 10.73 -23.28
C PRO A 214 -9.03 10.79 -22.38
N ALA A 215 -9.40 12.00 -21.93
CA ALA A 215 -10.51 12.19 -20.99
C ALA A 215 -11.89 11.73 -21.54
N GLU A 216 -12.03 11.65 -22.85
CA GLU A 216 -13.22 11.20 -23.56
C GLU A 216 -13.32 9.67 -23.65
N GLU A 217 -12.23 8.96 -23.40
CA GLU A 217 -12.21 7.49 -23.41
C GLU A 217 -12.54 6.95 -22.02
N ALA A 218 -13.28 5.84 -22.01
CA ALA A 218 -13.55 5.13 -20.76
C ALA A 218 -12.24 4.59 -20.17
N VAL A 219 -12.00 4.85 -18.89
CA VAL A 219 -10.88 4.25 -18.18
C VAL A 219 -11.15 2.75 -18.05
N ASP A 220 -10.24 1.92 -18.55
CA ASP A 220 -10.31 0.48 -18.35
C ASP A 220 -10.11 0.16 -16.87
N THR A 221 -11.19 -0.22 -16.20
CA THR A 221 -11.23 -0.61 -14.79
C THR A 221 -11.34 -2.11 -14.62
N THR A 222 -11.11 -2.89 -15.67
CA THR A 222 -11.10 -4.35 -15.56
C THR A 222 -9.88 -4.82 -14.79
N PHE A 223 -10.10 -5.81 -13.91
CA PHE A 223 -9.06 -6.43 -13.11
C PHE A 223 -8.77 -7.83 -13.64
N ASP A 224 -7.50 -8.18 -13.67
CA ASP A 224 -7.09 -9.57 -13.80
C ASP A 224 -7.02 -10.17 -12.39
N GLU A 225 -8.05 -10.93 -12.02
CA GLU A 225 -8.13 -11.58 -10.70
C GLU A 225 -7.05 -12.67 -10.50
N THR A 226 -6.33 -13.01 -11.56
CA THR A 226 -5.23 -13.99 -11.50
C THR A 226 -3.85 -13.33 -11.36
N ALA A 227 -3.75 -12.01 -11.56
CA ALA A 227 -2.49 -11.28 -11.49
C ALA A 227 -2.33 -10.57 -10.12
N PRO A 228 -1.60 -11.15 -9.17
CA PRO A 228 -1.27 -10.48 -7.92
C PRO A 228 -0.37 -9.27 -8.21
N PHE A 229 -0.67 -8.14 -7.57
CA PHE A 229 -0.01 -6.89 -7.92
C PHE A 229 0.39 -6.04 -6.71
N GLY A 230 -0.18 -6.33 -5.54
CA GLY A 230 0.15 -5.68 -4.29
C GLY A 230 -0.52 -6.39 -3.13
N MET A 231 -0.39 -5.83 -1.94
CA MET A 231 -1.03 -6.34 -0.74
C MET A 231 -1.57 -5.21 0.13
N LEU A 232 -2.69 -5.46 0.81
CA LEU A 232 -3.33 -4.51 1.71
C LEU A 232 -3.62 -5.17 3.06
N ARG A 233 -3.44 -4.42 4.14
CA ARG A 233 -3.74 -4.82 5.51
C ARG A 233 -4.66 -3.80 6.17
N PRO A 234 -5.81 -4.22 6.75
CA PRO A 234 -6.61 -3.37 7.61
C PRO A 234 -5.85 -2.99 8.87
N LEU A 235 -5.89 -1.73 9.28
CA LEU A 235 -5.30 -1.27 10.53
C LEU A 235 -6.37 -0.91 11.55
N ARG A 236 -7.41 -0.19 11.17
CA ARG A 236 -8.53 0.23 12.02
C ARG A 236 -9.79 -0.55 11.67
N ILE A 237 -9.83 -1.81 12.09
CA ILE A 237 -10.81 -2.80 11.64
C ILE A 237 -12.25 -2.37 11.92
N ALA A 238 -12.56 -1.91 13.14
CA ALA A 238 -13.91 -1.46 13.46
C ALA A 238 -14.37 -0.31 12.56
N GLN A 239 -13.48 0.68 12.33
CA GLN A 239 -13.78 1.82 11.46
C GLN A 239 -13.94 1.38 9.99
N LEU A 240 -13.09 0.47 9.52
CA LEU A 240 -13.17 -0.08 8.16
C LEU A 240 -14.48 -0.81 7.92
N LEU A 241 -14.90 -1.65 8.85
CA LEU A 241 -16.15 -2.42 8.75
C LEU A 241 -17.38 -1.50 8.77
N THR A 242 -17.40 -0.48 9.64
CA THR A 242 -18.48 0.50 9.69
C THR A 242 -18.57 1.24 8.35
N TRP A 243 -17.46 1.77 7.87
CA TRP A 243 -17.38 2.46 6.58
C TRP A 243 -17.81 1.57 5.40
N ALA A 244 -17.30 0.32 5.35
CA ALA A 244 -17.65 -0.60 4.28
C ALA A 244 -19.14 -0.98 4.27
N ALA A 245 -19.76 -1.07 5.44
CA ALA A 245 -21.19 -1.35 5.57
C ALA A 245 -22.03 -0.16 5.12
N GLU A 246 -21.69 1.06 5.52
CA GLU A 246 -22.36 2.30 5.12
C GLU A 246 -22.36 2.48 3.59
N LEU A 247 -21.30 2.06 2.92
CA LEU A 247 -21.17 2.10 1.47
C LEU A 247 -21.71 0.84 0.74
N GLY A 248 -22.25 -0.14 1.48
CA GLY A 248 -22.76 -1.38 0.88
C GLY A 248 -21.67 -2.30 0.31
N LEU A 249 -20.42 -2.15 0.76
CA LEU A 249 -19.26 -2.91 0.28
C LEU A 249 -19.04 -4.21 1.04
N LEU A 250 -19.61 -4.32 2.26
CA LEU A 250 -19.47 -5.51 3.10
C LEU A 250 -20.34 -6.65 2.56
N LYS A 251 -19.72 -7.77 2.22
CA LYS A 251 -20.42 -8.99 1.80
C LYS A 251 -20.73 -9.86 3.02
N PHE A 252 -21.92 -9.71 3.55
CA PHE A 252 -22.37 -10.40 4.77
C PHE A 252 -22.30 -11.91 4.67
N ASP A 253 -22.61 -12.49 3.51
CA ASP A 253 -22.59 -13.94 3.32
C ASP A 253 -21.18 -14.51 3.40
N LEU A 254 -20.18 -13.77 2.90
CA LEU A 254 -18.79 -14.16 3.05
C LEU A 254 -18.32 -14.06 4.50
N LEU A 255 -18.76 -13.05 5.23
CA LEU A 255 -18.45 -12.91 6.65
C LEU A 255 -19.17 -13.98 7.48
N ALA A 256 -20.39 -14.37 7.11
CA ALA A 256 -21.20 -15.38 7.80
C ALA A 256 -20.55 -16.77 7.77
N SER A 257 -19.79 -17.10 6.72
CA SER A 257 -19.07 -18.38 6.63
C SER A 257 -18.03 -18.58 7.75
N HIS A 258 -17.58 -17.50 8.36
CA HIS A 258 -16.62 -17.48 9.48
C HIS A 258 -17.24 -17.05 10.80
N ALA A 259 -18.55 -16.79 10.83
CA ALA A 259 -19.23 -16.28 12.01
C ALA A 259 -19.39 -17.38 13.10
N LEU A 260 -19.31 -16.95 14.34
CA LEU A 260 -19.69 -17.76 15.50
C LEU A 260 -21.22 -17.95 15.56
N TYR A 261 -21.92 -16.92 15.12
CA TYR A 261 -23.38 -16.87 15.05
C TYR A 261 -23.80 -15.87 13.96
N HIS A 262 -24.81 -16.21 13.20
CA HIS A 262 -25.45 -15.28 12.28
C HIS A 262 -26.95 -15.60 12.12
N ASP A 263 -27.73 -14.56 11.90
CA ASP A 263 -29.13 -14.60 11.52
C ASP A 263 -29.44 -13.42 10.57
N GLU A 264 -30.71 -13.19 10.27
CA GLU A 264 -31.13 -12.07 9.42
C GLU A 264 -30.83 -10.70 10.02
N GLN A 265 -30.66 -10.60 11.34
CA GLN A 265 -30.48 -9.35 12.06
C GLN A 265 -29.01 -9.04 12.36
N ARG A 266 -28.16 -10.08 12.58
CA ARG A 266 -26.79 -9.88 13.07
C ARG A 266 -25.82 -10.97 12.63
N ILE A 267 -24.55 -10.58 12.64
CA ILE A 267 -23.41 -11.50 12.46
C ILE A 267 -22.45 -11.28 13.63
N VAL A 268 -22.03 -12.34 14.28
CA VAL A 268 -21.08 -12.32 15.40
C VAL A 268 -19.85 -13.14 15.04
N PHE A 269 -18.67 -12.55 15.13
CA PHE A 269 -17.40 -13.22 14.89
C PHE A 269 -16.32 -12.72 15.84
N ASP A 270 -15.30 -13.53 16.07
CA ASP A 270 -14.10 -13.14 16.79
C ASP A 270 -12.99 -12.80 15.76
N LEU A 271 -12.12 -11.87 16.13
CA LEU A 271 -10.96 -11.48 15.32
C LEU A 271 -9.72 -11.43 16.21
N LEU A 272 -8.61 -11.96 15.69
CA LEU A 272 -7.28 -11.90 16.29
C LEU A 272 -6.35 -11.09 15.40
N ASP A 273 -5.82 -10.01 15.93
CA ASP A 273 -4.79 -9.19 15.29
C ASP A 273 -3.52 -9.15 16.16
N GLU A 274 -2.57 -10.01 15.85
CA GLU A 274 -1.31 -10.08 16.59
C GLU A 274 -0.41 -8.86 16.41
N GLN A 275 -0.56 -8.14 15.31
CA GLN A 275 0.21 -6.93 15.02
C GLN A 275 -0.35 -5.70 15.76
N ILE A 276 -1.68 -5.63 15.89
CA ILE A 276 -2.41 -4.54 16.52
C ILE A 276 -3.42 -5.15 17.53
N PRO A 277 -2.97 -5.54 18.73
CA PRO A 277 -3.81 -6.29 19.68
C PRO A 277 -5.11 -5.57 20.08
N VAL A 278 -5.17 -4.25 19.99
CA VAL A 278 -6.39 -3.47 20.28
C VAL A 278 -7.54 -3.77 19.29
N ASN A 279 -7.26 -4.35 18.13
CA ASN A 279 -8.27 -4.85 17.21
C ASN A 279 -8.82 -6.22 17.60
N SER A 280 -8.13 -6.96 18.50
CA SER A 280 -8.55 -8.30 18.87
C SER A 280 -9.79 -8.27 19.78
N GLY A 281 -10.81 -9.03 19.40
CA GLY A 281 -12.04 -9.05 20.17
C GLY A 281 -13.22 -9.66 19.43
N ARG A 282 -14.39 -9.53 20.05
CA ARG A 282 -15.66 -9.95 19.48
C ARG A 282 -16.34 -8.79 18.78
N TYR A 283 -16.72 -9.03 17.54
CA TYR A 283 -17.47 -8.12 16.70
C TYR A 283 -18.90 -8.63 16.54
N CYS A 284 -19.88 -7.74 16.67
CA CYS A 284 -21.28 -8.02 16.36
C CYS A 284 -21.79 -6.93 15.42
N PHE A 285 -22.11 -7.31 14.20
CA PHE A 285 -22.67 -6.40 13.21
C PHE A 285 -24.19 -6.55 13.15
N LEU A 286 -24.91 -5.44 13.38
CA LEU A 286 -26.36 -5.36 13.31
C LEU A 286 -26.75 -4.92 11.89
N ARG A 287 -27.24 -5.87 11.05
CA ARG A 287 -27.50 -5.65 9.63
C ARG A 287 -28.45 -4.51 9.33
N GLN A 288 -29.61 -4.48 9.99
CA GLN A 288 -30.66 -3.48 9.73
C GLN A 288 -30.27 -2.05 10.12
N ARG A 289 -29.37 -1.90 11.09
CA ARG A 289 -28.93 -0.60 11.62
C ARG A 289 -27.59 -0.15 11.06
N CYS A 290 -26.93 -0.97 10.22
CA CYS A 290 -25.53 -0.79 9.80
C CYS A 290 -24.61 -0.46 10.97
N GLN A 291 -24.84 -1.05 12.14
CA GLN A 291 -24.14 -0.75 13.38
C GLN A 291 -23.19 -1.89 13.75
N LEU A 292 -21.94 -1.54 14.03
CA LEU A 292 -20.95 -2.46 14.56
C LEU A 292 -20.79 -2.25 16.07
N LEU A 293 -20.94 -3.34 16.84
CA LEU A 293 -20.60 -3.41 18.25
C LEU A 293 -19.29 -4.18 18.40
N PHE A 294 -18.39 -3.67 19.19
CA PHE A 294 -17.08 -4.26 19.44
C PHE A 294 -16.84 -4.45 20.95
N ALA A 295 -16.37 -5.63 21.34
CA ALA A 295 -15.96 -5.95 22.70
C ALA A 295 -14.53 -6.51 22.66
N PRO A 296 -13.53 -5.76 23.17
CA PRO A 296 -12.15 -6.25 23.28
C PRO A 296 -12.12 -7.56 24.09
N ARG A 297 -11.30 -8.52 23.63
CA ARG A 297 -11.11 -9.80 24.31
C ARG A 297 -9.65 -10.23 24.25
N PRO A 298 -9.10 -10.82 25.31
CA PRO A 298 -7.83 -11.53 25.27
C PRO A 298 -7.86 -12.67 24.25
N SER A 299 -6.71 -12.97 23.64
CA SER A 299 -6.59 -13.98 22.58
C SER A 299 -7.04 -15.39 23.00
N ASP A 300 -6.82 -15.75 24.26
CA ASP A 300 -7.24 -17.03 24.86
C ASP A 300 -8.76 -17.20 25.00
N ARG A 301 -9.53 -16.12 24.87
CA ARG A 301 -11.00 -16.11 24.93
C ARG A 301 -11.67 -15.99 23.55
N LEU A 302 -10.89 -15.99 22.48
CA LEU A 302 -11.41 -15.94 21.11
C LEU A 302 -11.72 -17.36 20.62
N VAL A 303 -12.80 -17.51 19.87
CA VAL A 303 -13.26 -18.79 19.31
C VAL A 303 -13.16 -18.74 17.81
N LYS A 304 -12.29 -19.58 17.21
CA LYS A 304 -12.03 -19.61 15.76
C LYS A 304 -11.88 -18.20 15.15
N PRO A 305 -10.98 -17.37 15.68
CA PRO A 305 -10.90 -15.98 15.28
C PRO A 305 -10.47 -15.85 13.83
N LEU A 306 -11.07 -14.89 13.12
CA LEU A 306 -10.59 -14.40 11.85
C LEU A 306 -9.27 -13.63 12.03
N THR A 307 -8.40 -13.70 11.04
CA THR A 307 -7.25 -12.80 10.90
C THR A 307 -7.61 -11.60 10.01
N PRO A 308 -6.85 -10.48 10.06
CA PRO A 308 -7.14 -9.31 9.23
C PRO A 308 -7.19 -9.58 7.72
N ASP A 309 -6.34 -10.47 7.20
CA ASP A 309 -6.34 -10.90 5.80
C ASP A 309 -7.59 -11.71 5.43
N GLN A 310 -8.04 -12.60 6.31
CA GLN A 310 -9.27 -13.36 6.12
C GLN A 310 -10.51 -12.45 6.14
N LEU A 311 -10.52 -11.42 6.97
CA LEU A 311 -11.59 -10.43 7.00
C LEU A 311 -11.73 -9.71 5.65
N LEU A 312 -10.63 -9.44 4.95
CA LEU A 312 -10.66 -8.78 3.64
C LEU A 312 -11.36 -9.60 2.56
N ALA A 313 -11.51 -10.91 2.73
CA ALA A 313 -12.32 -11.74 1.83
C ALA A 313 -13.80 -11.30 1.83
N ALA A 314 -14.31 -10.75 2.94
CA ALA A 314 -15.65 -10.17 3.01
C ALA A 314 -15.76 -8.74 2.43
N LEU A 315 -14.65 -8.20 1.95
CA LEU A 315 -14.51 -6.85 1.38
C LEU A 315 -13.86 -6.90 0.00
N PRO A 316 -14.44 -7.61 -0.99
CA PRO A 316 -13.82 -7.83 -2.30
C PRO A 316 -13.49 -6.53 -3.03
N THR A 317 -14.26 -5.46 -2.84
CA THR A 317 -13.96 -4.15 -3.42
C THR A 317 -12.61 -3.60 -2.94
N LEU A 318 -12.16 -3.91 -1.72
CA LEU A 318 -10.85 -3.50 -1.23
C LEU A 318 -9.71 -4.34 -1.84
N GLN A 319 -9.97 -5.58 -2.25
CA GLN A 319 -9.00 -6.40 -2.97
C GLN A 319 -8.72 -5.86 -4.38
N HIS A 320 -9.62 -5.05 -4.92
CA HIS A 320 -9.45 -4.31 -6.16
C HIS A 320 -8.99 -2.86 -5.93
N THR A 321 -8.29 -2.60 -4.82
CA THR A 321 -7.69 -1.29 -4.56
C THR A 321 -6.60 -1.02 -5.60
N LEU A 322 -6.72 0.12 -6.26
CA LEU A 322 -5.74 0.57 -7.25
C LEU A 322 -4.54 1.22 -6.56
N VAL A 323 -3.41 0.57 -6.68
CA VAL A 323 -2.09 1.08 -6.27
C VAL A 323 -1.25 1.16 -7.54
N TYR A 324 -0.80 2.34 -7.94
CA TYR A 324 -0.09 2.56 -9.19
C TYR A 324 1.01 3.61 -9.03
N ALA A 325 1.98 3.52 -9.89
CA ALA A 325 3.09 4.49 -9.98
C ALA A 325 3.76 4.76 -8.62
N MET A 326 3.93 3.71 -7.82
CA MET A 326 4.75 3.79 -6.61
C MET A 326 6.20 3.80 -7.03
N MET A 327 7.02 4.60 -6.33
CA MET A 327 8.47 4.51 -6.45
C MET A 327 8.95 3.27 -5.70
N GLU A 328 9.52 2.34 -6.41
CA GLU A 328 10.19 1.14 -5.90
C GLU A 328 11.54 0.99 -6.55
#